data_bea2887cdf6f9decc46dd8500af85221
#
_entry.id   bea2887cdf6f9decc46dd8500af85221
#
_cell.length_a   1.000
_cell.length_b   1.000
_cell.length_c   1.000
_cell.angle_alpha   90.00
_cell.angle_beta   90.00
_cell.angle_gamma   90.00
#
_symmetry.space_group_name_H-M   'P 1'
#
loop_
_entity.id
_entity.type
_entity.pdbx_description
1 polymer ?
#
loop_
_entity_poly.entity_id
_entity_poly.type
_entity_poly.pdbx_seq_one_letter_code
_entity_poly.pdbx_strand_id
1 'polypeptide(L)'
;MKTLNIIYCSRIGFGILAALLAAVVVDLKVGTPLINGISVALAVYLVTYYVIKWRFMNKVDKPTKLFTMGIGVYFLTFILCWVLFITPFLAAPIATFTVDKQNPIVGEAITFDAGASEDPDGNIVKWVWNFGDEITIEGEKPTHTYTLAGDYIVSLTVVDDNGISSFTSITLTVVAPS
;
A
#
# COMPACT_ATOMS: atom_id res chain seq x y z
N MET A 1 35.84 24.76 3.09
CA MET A 1 35.20 23.84 2.13
C MET A 1 35.06 22.40 2.64
N LYS A 2 36.11 21.77 3.19
CA LYS A 2 36.04 20.36 3.67
C LYS A 2 34.95 20.09 4.72
N THR A 3 34.77 20.98 5.72
CA THR A 3 33.77 20.80 6.78
C THR A 3 32.33 20.86 6.26
N LEU A 4 32.06 21.73 5.30
CA LEU A 4 30.75 21.87 4.66
C LEU A 4 30.36 20.57 3.93
N ASN A 5 31.29 20.03 3.14
CA ASN A 5 31.07 18.79 2.40
C ASN A 5 30.80 17.60 3.33
N ILE A 6 31.48 17.54 4.47
CA ILE A 6 31.24 16.49 5.46
C ILE A 6 29.81 16.59 6.03
N ILE A 7 29.33 17.82 6.31
CA ILE A 7 27.98 18.05 6.80
C ILE A 7 26.92 17.64 5.75
N TYR A 8 27.11 17.98 4.48
CA TYR A 8 26.22 17.59 3.40
C TYR A 8 26.19 16.06 3.22
N CYS A 9 27.34 15.41 3.14
CA CYS A 9 27.42 13.97 3.01
C CYS A 9 26.78 13.24 4.20
N SER A 10 26.99 13.72 5.43
CA SER A 10 26.35 13.13 6.61
C SER A 10 24.83 13.24 6.55
N ARG A 11 24.26 14.37 6.05
CA ARG A 11 22.82 14.53 5.91
C ARG A 11 22.19 13.58 4.88
N ILE A 12 22.89 13.29 3.79
CA ILE A 12 22.46 12.27 2.82
C ILE A 12 22.38 10.90 3.54
N GLY A 13 23.43 10.51 4.26
CA GLY A 13 23.43 9.25 5.01
C GLY A 13 22.29 9.15 6.04
N PHE A 14 22.02 10.24 6.75
CA PHE A 14 20.91 10.29 7.71
C PHE A 14 19.53 10.31 7.04
N GLY A 15 19.39 10.89 5.84
CA GLY A 15 18.17 10.80 5.04
C GLY A 15 17.85 9.36 4.63
N ILE A 16 18.85 8.60 4.21
CA ILE A 16 18.73 7.17 3.88
C ILE A 16 18.34 6.38 5.14
N LEU A 17 19.01 6.61 6.27
CA LEU A 17 18.70 5.94 7.54
C LEU A 17 17.25 6.23 7.97
N ALA A 18 16.79 7.48 7.84
CA ALA A 18 15.41 7.84 8.15
C ALA A 18 14.39 7.10 7.29
N ALA A 19 14.69 6.94 5.99
CA ALA A 19 13.82 6.20 5.07
C ALA A 19 13.73 4.71 5.44
N LEU A 20 14.85 4.09 5.81
CA LEU A 20 14.88 2.70 6.28
C LEU A 20 14.07 2.52 7.58
N LEU A 21 14.24 3.43 8.55
CA LEU A 21 13.47 3.39 9.79
C LEU A 21 11.98 3.61 9.56
N ALA A 22 11.62 4.50 8.63
CA ALA A 22 10.22 4.73 8.27
C ALA A 22 9.60 3.48 7.63
N ALA A 23 10.32 2.77 6.76
CA ALA A 23 9.86 1.52 6.16
C ALA A 23 9.58 0.45 7.22
N VAL A 24 10.48 0.29 8.21
CA VAL A 24 10.27 -0.65 9.33
C VAL A 24 9.03 -0.28 10.15
N VAL A 25 8.78 1.01 10.39
CA VAL A 25 7.59 1.45 11.15
C VAL A 25 6.30 1.18 10.37
N VAL A 26 6.34 1.27 9.05
CA VAL A 26 5.21 0.91 8.17
C VAL A 26 4.92 -0.59 8.26
N ASP A 27 5.94 -1.43 8.19
CA ASP A 27 5.83 -2.89 8.31
C ASP A 27 5.22 -3.33 9.67
N LEU A 28 5.47 -2.56 10.73
CA LEU A 28 4.84 -2.77 12.04
C LEU A 28 3.35 -2.39 12.10
N LYS A 29 2.75 -1.90 11.00
CA LYS A 29 1.32 -1.52 10.86
C LYS A 29 0.80 -0.57 11.96
N VAL A 30 1.67 0.32 12.45
CA VAL A 30 1.34 1.31 13.48
C VAL A 30 0.94 2.63 12.81
N GLY A 31 -0.36 2.91 12.69
CA GLY A 31 -0.90 4.15 12.10
C GLY A 31 -0.83 4.18 10.58
N THR A 32 -1.05 5.36 9.99
CA THR A 32 -0.99 5.53 8.53
C THR A 32 0.46 5.63 8.04
N PRO A 33 0.83 4.97 6.92
CA PRO A 33 2.19 4.98 6.40
C PRO A 33 2.77 6.38 6.19
N LEU A 34 1.96 7.32 5.69
CA LEU A 34 2.38 8.70 5.44
C LEU A 34 2.75 9.44 6.72
N ILE A 35 1.89 9.37 7.76
CA ILE A 35 2.11 10.05 9.04
C ILE A 35 3.34 9.47 9.74
N ASN A 36 3.50 8.16 9.74
CA ASN A 36 4.64 7.47 10.34
C ASN A 36 5.95 7.87 9.66
N GLY A 37 5.98 7.88 8.33
CA GLY A 37 7.15 8.27 7.55
C GLY A 37 7.59 9.71 7.84
N ILE A 38 6.67 10.66 7.83
CA ILE A 38 6.96 12.08 8.12
C ILE A 38 7.46 12.24 9.57
N SER A 39 6.83 11.57 10.53
CA SER A 39 7.21 11.64 11.94
C SER A 39 8.63 11.12 12.18
N VAL A 40 8.97 9.97 11.59
CA VAL A 40 10.31 9.38 11.65
C VAL A 40 11.34 10.30 11.01
N ALA A 41 11.05 10.85 9.81
CA ALA A 41 11.95 11.77 9.12
C ALA A 41 12.26 13.01 9.97
N LEU A 42 11.23 13.61 10.58
CA LEU A 42 11.39 14.80 11.43
C LEU A 42 12.20 14.46 12.68
N ALA A 43 11.93 13.34 13.34
CA ALA A 43 12.66 12.90 14.53
C ALA A 43 14.15 12.68 14.21
N VAL A 44 14.47 11.94 13.16
CA VAL A 44 15.85 11.70 12.73
C VAL A 44 16.53 13.02 12.33
N TYR A 45 15.82 13.92 11.63
CA TYR A 45 16.36 15.24 11.29
C TYR A 45 16.74 16.04 12.54
N LEU A 46 15.88 16.10 13.54
CA LEU A 46 16.16 16.84 14.79
C LEU A 46 17.32 16.24 15.56
N VAL A 47 17.36 14.92 15.73
CA VAL A 47 18.48 14.23 16.39
C VAL A 47 19.79 14.54 15.67
N THR A 48 19.82 14.40 14.35
CA THR A 48 21.04 14.64 13.56
C THR A 48 21.44 16.12 13.55
N TYR A 49 20.48 17.05 13.61
CA TYR A 49 20.77 18.48 13.79
C TYR A 49 21.54 18.72 15.09
N TYR A 50 21.09 18.14 16.22
CA TYR A 50 21.78 18.34 17.50
C TYR A 50 23.16 17.67 17.52
N VAL A 51 23.32 16.49 16.94
CA VAL A 51 24.61 15.81 16.81
C VAL A 51 25.61 16.63 15.98
N ILE A 52 25.17 17.14 14.83
CA ILE A 52 26.01 17.96 13.95
C ILE A 52 26.34 19.30 14.65
N LYS A 53 25.36 19.91 15.31
CA LYS A 53 25.56 21.14 16.10
C LYS A 53 26.64 20.92 17.16
N TRP A 54 26.51 19.88 17.97
CA TRP A 54 27.49 19.54 19.02
C TRP A 54 28.89 19.30 18.44
N ARG A 55 29.01 18.58 17.32
CA ARG A 55 30.30 18.18 16.72
C ARG A 55 30.99 19.32 15.96
N PHE A 56 30.23 20.27 15.38
CA PHE A 56 30.75 21.26 14.43
C PHE A 56 30.47 22.70 14.82
N MET A 57 29.87 22.98 16.00
CA MET A 57 29.48 24.34 16.42
C MET A 57 30.64 25.35 16.36
N ASN A 58 31.84 24.92 16.76
CA ASN A 58 33.04 25.76 16.77
C ASN A 58 33.71 25.92 15.39
N LYS A 59 33.20 25.26 14.36
CA LYS A 59 33.78 25.25 13.00
C LYS A 59 32.89 25.96 11.96
N VAL A 60 31.73 26.47 12.39
CA VAL A 60 30.75 27.17 11.54
C VAL A 60 30.47 28.56 12.08
N ASP A 61 30.69 29.59 11.25
CA ASP A 61 30.60 31.01 11.66
C ASP A 61 29.21 31.43 12.12
N LYS A 62 28.14 30.77 11.65
CA LYS A 62 26.75 31.08 12.04
C LYS A 62 25.97 29.78 12.34
N PRO A 63 25.50 29.60 13.59
CA PRO A 63 24.72 28.40 13.98
C PRO A 63 23.43 28.19 13.17
N THR A 64 22.80 29.30 12.72
CA THR A 64 21.59 29.27 11.89
C THR A 64 21.83 28.64 10.52
N LYS A 65 23.04 28.78 9.95
CA LYS A 65 23.41 28.11 8.69
C LYS A 65 23.43 26.57 8.85
N LEU A 66 23.71 26.08 10.04
CA LEU A 66 23.74 24.65 10.32
C LEU A 66 22.34 24.03 10.24
N PHE A 67 21.30 24.77 10.68
CA PHE A 67 19.91 24.31 10.61
C PHE A 67 19.41 24.23 9.16
N THR A 68 19.63 25.29 8.38
CA THR A 68 19.14 25.37 6.99
C THR A 68 19.99 24.64 5.98
N MET A 69 21.28 24.38 6.33
CA MET A 69 22.24 23.76 5.44
C MET A 69 21.88 22.31 5.15
N GLY A 70 21.62 22.03 3.88
CA GLY A 70 21.33 20.67 3.41
C GLY A 70 19.95 20.14 3.79
N ILE A 71 19.05 20.99 4.34
CA ILE A 71 17.67 20.57 4.67
C ILE A 71 16.94 20.03 3.43
N GLY A 72 17.06 20.72 2.28
CA GLY A 72 16.47 20.28 1.03
C GLY A 72 17.03 18.93 0.55
N VAL A 73 18.36 18.78 0.64
CA VAL A 73 19.04 17.52 0.26
C VAL A 73 18.62 16.39 1.19
N TYR A 74 18.53 16.64 2.52
CA TYR A 74 18.07 15.65 3.47
C TYR A 74 16.65 15.17 3.16
N PHE A 75 15.69 16.07 3.02
CA PHE A 75 14.30 15.70 2.75
C PHE A 75 14.10 15.11 1.35
N LEU A 76 14.82 15.63 0.34
CA LEU A 76 14.78 15.04 -1.00
C LEU A 76 15.30 13.59 -0.99
N THR A 77 16.45 13.36 -0.35
CA THR A 77 17.02 12.00 -0.21
C THR A 77 16.08 11.10 0.59
N PHE A 78 15.49 11.62 1.69
CA PHE A 78 14.51 10.89 2.47
C PHE A 78 13.30 10.48 1.61
N ILE A 79 12.69 11.41 0.90
CA ILE A 79 11.49 11.14 0.07
C ILE A 79 11.80 10.12 -1.01
N LEU A 80 12.91 10.29 -1.74
CA LEU A 80 13.31 9.35 -2.80
C LEU A 80 13.56 7.94 -2.26
N CYS A 81 14.31 7.82 -1.16
CA CYS A 81 14.59 6.51 -0.57
C CYS A 81 13.33 5.93 0.08
N TRP A 82 12.52 6.77 0.74
CA TRP A 82 11.29 6.31 1.38
C TRP A 82 10.29 5.77 0.36
N VAL A 83 10.07 6.47 -0.76
CA VAL A 83 9.23 5.96 -1.85
C VAL A 83 9.79 4.62 -2.37
N LEU A 84 11.10 4.53 -2.60
CA LEU A 84 11.74 3.31 -3.07
C LEU A 84 11.55 2.11 -2.12
N PHE A 85 11.61 2.35 -0.81
CA PHE A 85 11.49 1.29 0.20
C PHE A 85 10.03 0.95 0.54
N ILE A 86 9.09 1.89 0.40
CA ILE A 86 7.70 1.68 0.78
C ILE A 86 6.84 1.17 -0.40
N THR A 87 7.22 1.46 -1.65
CA THR A 87 6.46 1.03 -2.83
C THR A 87 6.23 -0.48 -2.88
N PRO A 88 7.20 -1.36 -2.54
CA PRO A 88 6.97 -2.80 -2.50
C PRO A 88 5.93 -3.24 -1.46
N PHE A 89 5.69 -2.42 -0.42
CA PHE A 89 4.73 -2.69 0.67
C PHE A 89 3.36 -2.04 0.45
N LEU A 90 3.10 -1.57 -0.78
CA LEU A 90 1.84 -0.93 -1.17
C LEU A 90 1.40 -1.47 -2.54
N ALA A 91 1.69 -2.73 -2.84
CA ALA A 91 1.20 -3.39 -4.02
C ALA A 91 -0.32 -3.59 -3.89
N ALA A 92 -1.05 -3.47 -5.00
CA ALA A 92 -2.47 -3.79 -4.99
C ALA A 92 -2.66 -5.31 -5.06
N PRO A 93 -3.67 -5.87 -4.39
CA PRO A 93 -4.00 -7.27 -4.48
C PRO A 93 -4.43 -7.63 -5.92
N ILE A 94 -4.30 -8.88 -6.29
CA ILE A 94 -4.71 -9.41 -7.59
C ILE A 94 -6.04 -10.16 -7.39
N ALA A 95 -7.13 -9.58 -7.89
CA ALA A 95 -8.46 -10.20 -7.84
C ALA A 95 -8.58 -11.25 -8.94
N THR A 96 -8.83 -12.50 -8.54
CA THR A 96 -9.06 -13.62 -9.46
C THR A 96 -10.13 -14.54 -8.88
N PHE A 97 -11.01 -15.04 -9.72
CA PHE A 97 -12.01 -16.03 -9.29
C PHE A 97 -12.39 -17.02 -10.38
N THR A 98 -12.98 -18.11 -9.95
CA THR A 98 -13.55 -19.14 -10.82
C THR A 98 -15.01 -19.37 -10.47
N VAL A 99 -15.77 -19.92 -11.43
CA VAL A 99 -17.18 -20.27 -11.29
C VAL A 99 -17.31 -21.74 -11.62
N ASP A 100 -18.06 -22.49 -10.82
CA ASP A 100 -18.25 -23.92 -11.00
C ASP A 100 -19.10 -24.29 -12.23
N LYS A 101 -19.91 -23.34 -12.74
CA LYS A 101 -20.81 -23.53 -13.89
C LYS A 101 -20.73 -22.37 -14.87
N GLN A 102 -20.49 -22.67 -16.14
CA GLN A 102 -20.36 -21.62 -17.18
C GLN A 102 -21.71 -21.15 -17.75
N ASN A 103 -22.72 -22.05 -17.84
CA ASN A 103 -24.07 -21.75 -18.32
C ASN A 103 -25.10 -22.34 -17.36
N PRO A 104 -25.25 -21.76 -16.15
CA PRO A 104 -26.18 -22.28 -15.16
C PRO A 104 -27.63 -22.06 -15.59
N ILE A 105 -28.53 -22.92 -15.11
CA ILE A 105 -29.97 -22.82 -15.33
C ILE A 105 -30.58 -21.94 -14.22
N VAL A 106 -31.64 -21.21 -14.54
CA VAL A 106 -32.42 -20.44 -13.56
C VAL A 106 -32.81 -21.31 -12.37
N GLY A 107 -32.59 -20.83 -11.15
CA GLY A 107 -32.86 -21.55 -9.90
C GLY A 107 -31.72 -22.48 -9.45
N GLU A 108 -30.66 -22.61 -10.22
CA GLU A 108 -29.52 -23.43 -9.87
C GLU A 108 -28.53 -22.67 -8.97
N ALA A 109 -28.03 -23.29 -7.90
CA ALA A 109 -27.01 -22.70 -7.05
C ALA A 109 -25.64 -22.77 -7.76
N ILE A 110 -24.97 -21.64 -7.80
CA ILE A 110 -23.65 -21.44 -8.43
C ILE A 110 -22.66 -21.09 -7.34
N THR A 111 -21.49 -21.72 -7.35
CA THR A 111 -20.40 -21.44 -6.43
C THR A 111 -19.36 -20.56 -7.12
N PHE A 112 -19.01 -19.45 -6.47
CA PHE A 112 -17.95 -18.55 -6.88
C PHE A 112 -16.77 -18.70 -5.93
N ASP A 113 -15.58 -18.94 -6.47
CA ASP A 113 -14.39 -19.22 -5.67
C ASP A 113 -13.30 -18.21 -5.97
N ALA A 114 -12.97 -17.36 -4.99
CA ALA A 114 -11.93 -16.35 -5.05
C ALA A 114 -10.61 -16.80 -4.40
N GLY A 115 -10.46 -18.05 -4.04
CA GLY A 115 -9.27 -18.59 -3.36
C GLY A 115 -7.96 -18.47 -4.16
N ALA A 116 -8.03 -18.14 -5.47
CA ALA A 116 -6.87 -17.85 -6.30
C ALA A 116 -6.47 -16.36 -6.31
N SER A 117 -7.18 -15.50 -5.56
CA SER A 117 -6.79 -14.11 -5.38
C SER A 117 -5.56 -14.01 -4.48
N GLU A 118 -4.61 -13.16 -4.83
CA GLU A 118 -3.33 -13.04 -4.14
C GLU A 118 -3.03 -11.57 -3.78
N ASP A 119 -2.29 -11.38 -2.70
CA ASP A 119 -1.72 -10.10 -2.31
C ASP A 119 -0.19 -10.24 -2.26
N PRO A 120 0.56 -9.49 -3.11
CA PRO A 120 2.02 -9.65 -3.22
C PRO A 120 2.81 -9.21 -1.99
N ASP A 121 2.24 -8.37 -1.12
CA ASP A 121 2.94 -7.77 0.03
C ASP A 121 2.20 -7.92 1.36
N GLY A 122 1.07 -8.64 1.38
CA GLY A 122 0.27 -8.81 2.58
C GLY A 122 -0.74 -9.95 2.50
N ASN A 123 -1.95 -9.68 2.96
CA ASN A 123 -3.05 -10.64 2.93
C ASN A 123 -4.35 -9.95 2.51
N ILE A 124 -5.17 -10.65 1.74
CA ILE A 124 -6.53 -10.21 1.47
C ILE A 124 -7.36 -10.38 2.74
N VAL A 125 -8.04 -9.32 3.16
CA VAL A 125 -8.86 -9.30 4.37
C VAL A 125 -10.36 -9.19 4.06
N LYS A 126 -10.71 -8.87 2.79
CA LYS A 126 -12.12 -8.72 2.41
C LYS A 126 -12.35 -9.08 0.96
N TRP A 127 -13.43 -9.82 0.70
CA TRP A 127 -13.97 -10.17 -0.62
C TRP A 127 -15.40 -9.66 -0.70
N VAL A 128 -15.70 -8.87 -1.73
CA VAL A 128 -17.04 -8.30 -1.97
C VAL A 128 -17.47 -8.66 -3.38
N TRP A 129 -18.57 -9.34 -3.50
CA TRP A 129 -19.17 -9.78 -4.75
C TRP A 129 -20.37 -8.92 -5.10
N ASN A 130 -20.48 -8.57 -6.38
CA ASN A 130 -21.70 -8.04 -6.99
C ASN A 130 -22.07 -8.99 -8.13
N PHE A 131 -23.27 -9.56 -8.06
CA PHE A 131 -23.74 -10.55 -9.01
C PHE A 131 -24.48 -9.99 -10.22
N GLY A 132 -24.59 -8.65 -10.31
CA GLY A 132 -25.25 -7.97 -11.43
C GLY A 132 -26.79 -7.95 -11.38
N ASP A 133 -27.36 -8.46 -10.30
CA ASP A 133 -28.81 -8.49 -10.01
C ASP A 133 -29.18 -7.69 -8.75
N GLU A 134 -28.36 -6.67 -8.42
CA GLU A 134 -28.46 -5.81 -7.24
C GLU A 134 -28.07 -6.51 -5.91
N ILE A 135 -27.71 -7.81 -5.94
CA ILE A 135 -27.28 -8.55 -4.76
C ILE A 135 -25.76 -8.46 -4.62
N THR A 136 -25.35 -8.16 -3.38
CA THR A 136 -23.95 -8.17 -2.98
C THR A 136 -23.74 -9.12 -1.81
N ILE A 137 -22.65 -9.92 -1.83
CA ILE A 137 -22.29 -10.86 -0.76
C ILE A 137 -20.82 -10.68 -0.42
N GLU A 138 -20.47 -10.80 0.86
CA GLU A 138 -19.09 -10.85 1.33
C GLU A 138 -18.65 -12.29 1.59
N GLY A 139 -17.37 -12.59 1.36
CA GLY A 139 -16.76 -13.88 1.66
C GLY A 139 -15.94 -14.42 0.49
N GLU A 140 -15.02 -15.32 0.79
CA GLU A 140 -14.08 -15.87 -0.18
C GLU A 140 -14.78 -16.82 -1.19
N LYS A 141 -15.79 -17.58 -0.72
CA LYS A 141 -16.45 -18.61 -1.53
C LYS A 141 -17.98 -18.61 -1.36
N PRO A 142 -18.69 -17.57 -1.85
CA PRO A 142 -20.14 -17.50 -1.76
C PRO A 142 -20.81 -18.42 -2.77
N THR A 143 -22.09 -18.69 -2.51
CA THR A 143 -23.04 -19.28 -3.47
C THR A 143 -24.11 -18.28 -3.82
N HIS A 144 -24.57 -18.27 -5.07
CA HIS A 144 -25.64 -17.42 -5.55
C HIS A 144 -26.59 -18.17 -6.49
N THR A 145 -27.82 -17.70 -6.61
CA THR A 145 -28.87 -18.31 -7.45
C THR A 145 -29.63 -17.20 -8.17
N TYR A 146 -29.67 -17.27 -9.50
CA TYR A 146 -30.43 -16.31 -10.31
C TYR A 146 -31.87 -16.77 -10.52
N THR A 147 -32.82 -15.86 -10.43
CA THR A 147 -34.24 -16.12 -10.60
C THR A 147 -34.76 -15.89 -12.02
N LEU A 148 -33.98 -15.23 -12.88
CA LEU A 148 -34.30 -14.91 -14.26
C LEU A 148 -33.15 -15.31 -15.17
N ALA A 149 -33.47 -15.70 -16.39
CA ALA A 149 -32.49 -15.92 -17.45
C ALA A 149 -31.96 -14.59 -18.00
N GLY A 150 -30.67 -14.52 -18.31
CA GLY A 150 -30.04 -13.30 -18.82
C GLY A 150 -28.53 -13.33 -18.67
N ASP A 151 -27.90 -12.25 -19.14
CA ASP A 151 -26.48 -12.01 -18.97
C ASP A 151 -26.23 -11.13 -17.74
N TYR A 152 -25.43 -11.60 -16.82
CA TYR A 152 -25.10 -10.92 -15.58
C TYR A 152 -23.61 -10.58 -15.54
N ILE A 153 -23.26 -9.34 -15.20
CA ILE A 153 -21.87 -8.95 -14.98
C ILE A 153 -21.56 -9.22 -13.49
N VAL A 154 -20.87 -10.33 -13.26
CA VAL A 154 -20.39 -10.69 -11.93
C VAL A 154 -19.05 -10.04 -11.69
N SER A 155 -18.91 -9.30 -10.60
CA SER A 155 -17.64 -8.69 -10.20
C SER A 155 -17.23 -9.08 -8.78
N LEU A 156 -15.93 -9.30 -8.62
CA LEU A 156 -15.27 -9.49 -7.34
C LEU A 156 -14.39 -8.28 -7.06
N THR A 157 -14.54 -7.67 -5.90
CA THR A 157 -13.60 -6.71 -5.34
C THR A 157 -12.91 -7.34 -4.14
N VAL A 158 -11.58 -7.32 -4.12
CA VAL A 158 -10.77 -7.76 -2.99
C VAL A 158 -10.10 -6.55 -2.35
N VAL A 159 -9.94 -6.58 -1.02
CA VAL A 159 -9.26 -5.53 -0.24
C VAL A 159 -8.20 -6.20 0.62
N ASP A 160 -7.00 -5.65 0.59
CA ASP A 160 -5.86 -6.10 1.40
C ASP A 160 -5.86 -5.50 2.82
N ASP A 161 -4.91 -5.94 3.62
CA ASP A 161 -4.71 -5.46 4.99
C ASP A 161 -4.08 -4.05 5.07
N ASN A 162 -3.67 -3.46 3.94
CA ASN A 162 -3.26 -2.08 3.79
C ASN A 162 -4.42 -1.14 3.40
N GLY A 163 -5.61 -1.71 3.07
CA GLY A 163 -6.80 -1.00 2.62
C GLY A 163 -6.79 -0.68 1.12
N ILE A 164 -5.89 -1.28 0.35
CA ILE A 164 -5.86 -1.15 -1.11
C ILE A 164 -6.82 -2.18 -1.69
N SER A 165 -7.48 -1.84 -2.79
CA SER A 165 -8.46 -2.71 -3.43
C SER A 165 -8.18 -2.92 -4.91
N SER A 166 -8.57 -4.08 -5.39
CA SER A 166 -8.56 -4.43 -6.80
C SER A 166 -9.86 -5.15 -7.16
N PHE A 167 -10.22 -5.16 -8.43
CA PHE A 167 -11.42 -5.87 -8.88
C PHE A 167 -11.20 -6.61 -10.19
N THR A 168 -12.05 -7.63 -10.42
CA THR A 168 -12.17 -8.34 -11.69
C THR A 168 -13.64 -8.65 -11.97
N SER A 169 -14.02 -8.85 -13.23
CA SER A 169 -15.39 -9.19 -13.61
C SER A 169 -15.46 -10.15 -14.80
N ILE A 170 -16.55 -10.92 -14.86
CA ILE A 170 -16.91 -11.76 -15.98
C ILE A 170 -18.38 -11.55 -16.34
N THR A 171 -18.76 -11.88 -17.57
CA THR A 171 -20.16 -12.02 -17.94
C THR A 171 -20.57 -13.48 -17.79
N LEU A 172 -21.64 -13.73 -17.02
CA LEU A 172 -22.22 -15.05 -16.80
C LEU A 172 -23.60 -15.10 -17.48
N THR A 173 -23.79 -16.03 -18.41
CA THR A 173 -25.07 -16.24 -19.08
C THR A 173 -25.87 -17.31 -18.33
N VAL A 174 -27.02 -16.91 -17.78
CA VAL A 174 -27.98 -17.79 -17.10
C VAL A 174 -29.06 -18.19 -18.10
N VAL A 175 -29.27 -19.49 -18.30
CA VAL A 175 -30.22 -20.01 -19.29
C VAL A 175 -31.58 -20.39 -18.66
N ALA A 176 -32.61 -20.26 -19.45
CA ALA A 176 -33.95 -20.76 -19.02
C ALA A 176 -33.96 -22.29 -18.90
N PRO A 177 -34.76 -22.85 -17.96
CA PRO A 177 -34.97 -24.27 -17.91
C PRO A 177 -35.66 -24.73 -19.20
N SER A 178 -35.19 -25.84 -19.77
CA SER A 178 -35.76 -26.47 -20.97
C SER A 178 -37.11 -27.15 -20.74
#